data_cede0e6bc1c63d70b7e0e5617e08b56a
#
_entry.id   cede0e6bc1c63d70b7e0e5617e08b56a
#
_cell.length_a   1.000
_cell.length_b   1.000
_cell.length_c   1.000
_cell.angle_alpha   90.00
_cell.angle_beta   90.00
_cell.angle_gamma   90.00
#
_symmetry.space_group_name_H-M   'P 1'
#
loop_
_entity.id
_entity.type
_entity.pdbx_description
1 polymer ?
#
loop_
_entity_poly.entity_id
_entity_poly.type
_entity_poly.pdbx_seq_one_letter_code
_entity_poly.pdbx_strand_id
1 'polypeptide(L)'
;MIPITIDKFIKQHCEHNPNTNKNTLKQQLVQAVKSKKAGTTCSTCGAPIWAIGSTIAYYSCFTCLTGDTDCSSDYEIAEVCWL
;
A
#
# COMPACT_ATOMS: atom_id res chain seq x y z
N MET A 1 -9.56 -6.93 -0.31
CA MET A 1 -9.08 -5.66 -0.90
C MET A 1 -9.31 -5.65 -2.40
N ILE A 2 -9.51 -4.49 -2.97
CA ILE A 2 -9.73 -4.31 -4.41
C ILE A 2 -8.38 -4.11 -5.09
N PRO A 3 -8.01 -4.95 -6.09
CA PRO A 3 -6.74 -4.77 -6.78
C PRO A 3 -6.71 -3.47 -7.60
N ILE A 4 -5.60 -2.75 -7.53
CA ILE A 4 -5.37 -1.52 -8.32
C ILE A 4 -3.92 -1.50 -8.82
N THR A 5 -3.69 -1.05 -10.05
CA THR A 5 -2.33 -0.91 -10.57
C THR A 5 -1.64 0.31 -9.92
N ILE A 6 -0.31 0.30 -9.88
CA ILE A 6 0.47 1.42 -9.35
C ILE A 6 0.11 2.71 -10.10
N ASP A 7 0.07 2.66 -11.44
CA ASP A 7 -0.21 3.85 -12.25
C ASP A 7 -1.61 4.41 -12.01
N LYS A 8 -2.62 3.54 -11.89
CA LYS A 8 -3.99 3.95 -11.60
C LYS A 8 -4.12 4.54 -10.20
N PHE A 9 -3.47 3.93 -9.22
CA PHE A 9 -3.45 4.46 -7.85
C PHE A 9 -2.82 5.86 -7.81
N ILE A 10 -1.68 6.05 -8.47
CA ILE A 10 -0.99 7.34 -8.52
C ILE A 10 -1.91 8.39 -9.15
N LYS A 11 -2.58 8.07 -10.24
CA LYS A 11 -3.51 8.98 -10.91
C LYS A 11 -4.62 9.44 -9.96
N GLN A 12 -5.28 8.49 -9.30
CA GLN A 12 -6.37 8.80 -8.36
C GLN A 12 -5.87 9.62 -7.17
N HIS A 13 -4.74 9.23 -6.58
CA HIS A 13 -4.17 9.91 -5.43
C HIS A 13 -3.80 11.34 -5.77
N CYS A 14 -3.17 11.59 -6.92
CA CYS A 14 -2.77 12.93 -7.33
C CYS A 14 -3.93 13.82 -7.74
N GLU A 15 -5.06 13.27 -8.17
CA GLU A 15 -6.29 14.03 -8.41
C GLU A 15 -6.81 14.68 -7.12
N HIS A 16 -6.68 13.98 -5.99
CA HIS A 16 -7.11 14.47 -4.68
C HIS A 16 -6.00 15.21 -3.92
N ASN A 17 -4.75 15.03 -4.34
CA ASN A 17 -3.56 15.60 -3.68
C ASN A 17 -2.60 16.17 -4.73
N PRO A 18 -2.94 17.33 -5.34
CA PRO A 18 -2.21 17.85 -6.50
C PRO A 18 -0.76 18.23 -6.20
N ASN A 19 -0.39 18.41 -4.93
CA ASN A 19 0.98 18.74 -4.52
C ASN A 19 1.87 17.49 -4.34
N THR A 20 1.32 16.29 -4.54
CA THR A 20 2.09 15.05 -4.41
C THR A 20 3.09 14.90 -5.55
N ASN A 21 4.34 14.59 -5.21
CA ASN A 21 5.37 14.25 -6.20
C ASN A 21 5.13 12.82 -6.71
N LYS A 22 4.72 12.70 -7.98
CA LYS A 22 4.39 11.41 -8.59
C LYS A 22 5.57 10.44 -8.61
N ASN A 23 6.77 10.94 -8.89
CA ASN A 23 7.97 10.09 -8.94
C ASN A 23 8.33 9.53 -7.58
N THR A 24 8.26 10.36 -6.54
CA THR A 24 8.50 9.92 -5.15
C THR A 24 7.48 8.88 -4.72
N LEU A 25 6.20 9.14 -4.99
CA LEU A 25 5.12 8.19 -4.65
C LEU A 25 5.30 6.86 -5.38
N LYS A 26 5.66 6.89 -6.66
CA LYS A 26 5.93 5.67 -7.43
C LYS A 26 7.09 4.86 -6.85
N GLN A 27 8.18 5.53 -6.48
CA GLN A 27 9.32 4.86 -5.86
C GLN A 27 8.94 4.20 -4.53
N GLN A 28 8.14 4.88 -3.71
CA GLN A 28 7.66 4.34 -2.44
C GLN A 28 6.78 3.11 -2.67
N LEU A 29 5.86 3.15 -3.63
CA LEU A 29 5.00 2.02 -3.97
C LEU A 29 5.80 0.83 -4.51
N VAL A 30 6.75 1.07 -5.40
CA VAL A 30 7.62 0.01 -5.93
C VAL A 30 8.41 -0.65 -4.81
N GLN A 31 8.96 0.15 -3.90
CA GLN A 31 9.70 -0.37 -2.74
C GLN A 31 8.79 -1.18 -1.80
N ALA A 32 7.59 -0.70 -1.54
CA ALA A 32 6.62 -1.41 -0.70
C ALA A 32 6.21 -2.75 -1.33
N VAL A 33 6.00 -2.78 -2.63
CA VAL A 33 5.69 -4.02 -3.38
C VAL A 33 6.84 -5.02 -3.26
N LYS A 34 8.07 -4.57 -3.45
CA LYS A 34 9.25 -5.43 -3.31
C LYS A 34 9.36 -6.00 -1.88
N SER A 35 9.13 -5.17 -0.88
CA SER A 35 9.18 -5.59 0.52
C SER A 35 8.11 -6.63 0.83
N LYS A 36 6.88 -6.43 0.35
CA LYS A 36 5.79 -7.38 0.56
C LYS A 36 6.08 -8.72 -0.13
N LYS A 37 6.60 -8.70 -1.36
CA LYS A 37 7.02 -9.92 -2.08
C LYS A 37 8.14 -10.65 -1.37
N ALA A 38 9.03 -9.93 -0.70
CA ALA A 38 10.13 -10.52 0.09
C ALA A 38 9.67 -11.09 1.43
N GLY A 39 8.39 -10.95 1.79
CA GLY A 39 7.85 -11.49 3.02
C GLY A 39 7.94 -10.55 4.22
N THR A 40 8.19 -9.27 4.00
CA THR A 40 8.20 -8.28 5.08
C THR A 40 6.85 -8.25 5.78
N THR A 41 6.88 -8.23 7.11
CA THR A 41 5.69 -8.26 7.95
C THR A 41 5.51 -6.95 8.72
N CYS A 42 4.28 -6.73 9.21
CA CYS A 42 3.96 -5.59 10.06
C CYS A 42 4.85 -5.60 11.30
N SER A 43 5.49 -4.47 11.60
CA SER A 43 6.37 -4.34 12.77
C SER A 43 5.63 -4.44 14.10
N THR A 44 4.30 -4.31 14.10
CA THR A 44 3.47 -4.36 15.30
C THR A 44 2.88 -5.75 15.55
N CYS A 45 2.31 -6.39 14.52
CA CYS A 45 1.56 -7.65 14.71
C CYS A 45 2.12 -8.84 13.92
N GLY A 46 3.09 -8.63 13.04
CA GLY A 46 3.70 -9.70 12.24
C GLY A 46 2.87 -10.17 11.04
N ALA A 47 1.71 -9.59 10.76
CA ALA A 47 0.91 -9.88 9.57
C ALA A 47 1.58 -9.31 8.30
N PRO A 48 1.24 -9.81 7.09
CA PRO A 48 1.75 -9.20 5.86
C PRO A 48 1.44 -7.71 5.79
N ILE A 49 2.38 -6.92 5.28
CA ILE A 49 2.19 -5.47 5.17
C ILE A 49 1.15 -5.12 4.11
N TRP A 50 0.55 -3.94 4.26
CA TRP A 50 -0.29 -3.33 3.25
C TRP A 50 0.57 -2.38 2.42
N ALA A 51 0.80 -2.68 1.13
CA ALA A 51 1.75 -1.93 0.31
C ALA A 51 1.38 -0.45 0.21
N ILE A 52 0.10 -0.12 -0.02
CA ILE A 52 -0.36 1.27 -0.06
C ILE A 52 -0.15 1.96 1.29
N GLY A 53 -0.52 1.31 2.38
CA GLY A 53 -0.33 1.86 3.73
C GLY A 53 1.13 2.09 4.08
N SER A 54 2.03 1.31 3.54
CA SER A 54 3.47 1.45 3.79
C SER A 54 4.08 2.70 3.15
N THR A 55 3.34 3.40 2.28
CA THR A 55 3.75 4.72 1.78
C THR A 55 3.41 5.84 2.76
N ILE A 56 2.51 5.58 3.69
CA ILE A 56 2.04 6.54 4.70
C ILE A 56 2.73 6.28 6.04
N ALA A 57 2.78 5.01 6.45
CA ALA A 57 3.38 4.57 7.68
C ALA A 57 4.35 3.41 7.41
N TYR A 58 5.40 3.34 8.19
CA TYR A 58 6.48 2.38 7.97
C TYR A 58 6.02 0.95 8.27
N TYR A 59 6.05 0.08 7.25
CA TYR A 59 5.79 -1.35 7.34
C TYR A 59 4.63 -1.74 8.28
N SER A 60 3.43 -1.26 7.95
CA SER A 60 2.23 -1.57 8.71
C SER A 60 1.25 -2.40 7.90
N CYS A 61 0.52 -3.30 8.56
CA CYS A 61 -0.62 -3.97 7.94
C CYS A 61 -1.86 -3.05 7.97
N PHE A 62 -2.88 -3.43 7.20
CA PHE A 62 -4.11 -2.65 7.12
C PHE A 62 -4.74 -2.41 8.49
N THR A 63 -4.89 -3.47 9.28
CA THR A 63 -5.55 -3.37 10.59
C THR A 63 -4.77 -2.50 11.58
N CYS A 64 -3.45 -2.62 11.65
CA CYS A 64 -2.63 -1.80 12.54
C CYS A 64 -2.62 -0.33 12.14
N LEU A 65 -2.71 -0.05 10.84
CA LEU A 65 -2.71 1.32 10.33
C LEU A 65 -4.07 2.01 10.50
N THR A 66 -5.15 1.31 10.17
CA THR A 66 -6.51 1.89 10.14
C THR A 66 -7.33 1.60 11.38
N GLY A 67 -7.00 0.55 12.13
CA GLY A 67 -7.80 0.05 13.24
C GLY A 67 -9.02 -0.78 12.80
N ASP A 68 -9.17 -1.03 11.50
CA ASP A 68 -10.30 -1.77 10.94
C ASP A 68 -9.87 -3.17 10.54
N THR A 69 -10.75 -4.17 10.75
CA THR A 69 -10.51 -5.56 10.33
C THR A 69 -11.09 -5.87 8.97
N ASP A 70 -12.06 -5.08 8.49
CA ASP A 70 -12.68 -5.24 7.17
C ASP A 70 -11.99 -4.36 6.14
N CYS A 71 -11.24 -4.99 5.24
CA CYS A 71 -10.53 -4.32 4.15
C CYS A 71 -11.19 -4.50 2.78
N SER A 72 -12.43 -5.00 2.72
CA SER A 72 -13.07 -5.39 1.46
C SER A 72 -13.32 -4.22 0.52
N SER A 73 -13.49 -3.00 1.05
CA SER A 73 -13.72 -1.78 0.25
C SER A 73 -12.45 -0.96 0.01
N ASP A 74 -11.31 -1.40 0.52
CA ASP A 74 -10.04 -0.70 0.37
C ASP A 74 -9.19 -1.30 -0.76
N TYR A 75 -8.22 -0.52 -1.25
CA TYR A 75 -7.37 -0.91 -2.36
C TYR A 75 -6.04 -1.48 -1.88
N GLU A 76 -5.54 -2.43 -2.66
CA GLU A 76 -4.15 -2.89 -2.55
C GLU A 76 -3.56 -2.99 -3.96
N ILE A 77 -2.25 -2.84 -4.07
CA ILE A 77 -1.55 -2.95 -5.36
C ILE A 77 -1.75 -4.36 -5.92
N ALA A 78 -2.21 -4.43 -7.17
CA ALA A 78 -2.60 -5.69 -7.81
C ALA A 78 -1.49 -6.74 -7.80
N GLU A 79 -0.23 -6.31 -7.95
CA GLU A 79 0.93 -7.22 -7.99
C GLU A 79 1.10 -8.05 -6.71
N VAL A 80 0.57 -7.60 -5.58
CA VAL A 80 0.69 -8.28 -4.29
C VAL A 80 -0.63 -8.80 -3.73
N CYS A 81 -1.73 -8.63 -4.44
CA CYS A 81 -3.03 -9.15 -4.01
C CYS A 81 -3.10 -10.68 -4.04
N TRP A 82 -2.29 -11.30 -4.88
CA TRP A 82 -2.35 -12.74 -5.15
C TRP A 82 -1.15 -13.51 -4.59
N LEU A 83 -0.43 -12.92 -3.66
CA LEU A 83 0.69 -13.59 -2.99
C LEU A 83 0.22 -14.67 -2.01
#